data_cb14733fa3daae4333c45afa6bdf6c89
#
_entry.id   cb14733fa3daae4333c45afa6bdf6c89
#
_cell.length_a   1.000
_cell.length_b   1.000
_cell.length_c   1.000
_cell.angle_alpha   90.00
_cell.angle_beta   90.00
_cell.angle_gamma   90.00
#
_symmetry.space_group_name_H-M   'P 1'
#
loop_
_entity.id
_entity.type
_entity.pdbx_description
1 polymer ?
#
loop_
_entity_poly.entity_id
_entity_poly.type
_entity_poly.pdbx_seq_one_letter_code
_entity_poly.pdbx_strand_id
1 'polypeptide(L)'
;MREDPGLDVDKISTCLEAHYHLRAASMAFLPIGYDPNAAVYEVLSCDGSAYFLKVRFGPVDGPGLLVPQALTDLGIQNLIAPLRTKSSGLWCPLEGYPGYSIVLYPFIRGESAMVAGLSEDQWREFGSTLRDVHASKLGERLRGRLPVETFAMPSAALVRRLLALVDETDFEGSAAARFATFWREHAWPIHHMLARAETLGRSLRVKSFEYVLCHADIHAANILVIEDGRIYLIDWDGPLIAPRERDLLFVVGSKIARAVEPREESLFFEGYGAFEIDPAALVYFRYERLIEDMGEIGKSVFLDPSLGEQARVEEAELAMSFFTPGGAIDRVETV
;
A
#
# COMPACT_ATOMS: atom_id res chain seq x y z
N MET A 1 -4.41 9.96 8.18
CA MET A 1 -5.18 11.06 8.83
C MET A 1 -4.67 12.39 8.30
N ARG A 2 -5.55 13.20 7.71
CA ARG A 2 -5.16 14.51 7.12
C ARG A 2 -5.35 15.70 8.06
N GLU A 3 -5.94 15.45 9.24
CA GLU A 3 -6.11 16.45 10.30
C GLU A 3 -5.31 16.05 11.53
N ASP A 4 -4.71 17.04 12.19
CA ASP A 4 -3.97 16.80 13.43
C ASP A 4 -4.93 16.28 14.52
N PRO A 5 -4.68 15.10 15.09
CA PRO A 5 -5.53 14.54 16.15
C PRO A 5 -5.41 15.31 17.49
N GLY A 6 -4.59 16.36 17.57
CA GLY A 6 -4.42 17.19 18.76
C GLY A 6 -3.74 16.45 19.91
N LEU A 7 -2.85 15.52 19.61
CA LEU A 7 -2.08 14.79 20.64
C LEU A 7 -1.08 15.73 21.31
N ASP A 8 -0.89 15.56 22.61
CA ASP A 8 0.04 16.33 23.42
C ASP A 8 1.50 16.06 22.98
N VAL A 9 2.12 17.06 22.36
CA VAL A 9 3.49 16.98 21.83
C VAL A 9 4.50 16.71 22.94
N ASP A 10 4.28 17.20 24.18
CA ASP A 10 5.19 16.95 25.31
C ASP A 10 5.16 15.48 25.73
N LYS A 11 4.00 14.83 25.67
CA LYS A 11 3.89 13.38 25.93
C LYS A 11 4.56 12.55 24.85
N ILE A 12 4.39 12.94 23.58
CA ILE A 12 5.09 12.27 22.47
C ILE A 12 6.61 12.44 22.66
N SER A 13 7.09 13.66 22.95
CA SER A 13 8.51 13.94 23.18
C SER A 13 9.08 13.14 24.35
N THR A 14 8.34 13.04 25.45
CA THR A 14 8.72 12.20 26.60
C THR A 14 8.84 10.73 26.20
N CYS A 15 7.89 10.21 25.43
CA CYS A 15 7.92 8.85 24.93
C CYS A 15 9.12 8.60 23.99
N LEU A 16 9.45 9.56 23.10
CA LEU A 16 10.62 9.49 22.22
C LEU A 16 11.93 9.46 23.02
N GLU A 17 12.07 10.30 24.06
CA GLU A 17 13.24 10.27 24.93
C GLU A 17 13.33 8.95 25.72
N ALA A 18 12.21 8.47 26.25
CA ALA A 18 12.15 7.23 27.02
C ALA A 18 12.51 6.00 26.19
N HIS A 19 12.01 5.88 24.95
CA HIS A 19 12.12 4.66 24.17
C HIS A 19 13.15 4.70 23.03
N TYR A 20 13.53 5.89 22.54
CA TYR A 20 14.47 6.03 21.40
C TYR A 20 15.73 6.83 21.71
N HIS A 21 15.90 7.36 22.94
CA HIS A 21 16.95 8.32 23.29
C HIS A 21 16.91 9.61 22.46
N LEU A 22 15.75 9.96 21.92
CA LEU A 22 15.59 11.08 21.02
C LEU A 22 14.98 12.26 21.77
N ARG A 23 15.74 13.37 21.85
CA ARG A 23 15.25 14.64 22.34
C ARG A 23 14.76 15.48 21.18
N ALA A 24 13.45 15.66 21.08
CA ALA A 24 12.85 16.49 20.05
C ALA A 24 13.12 17.98 20.33
N ALA A 25 13.66 18.67 19.34
CA ALA A 25 13.76 20.14 19.32
C ALA A 25 12.49 20.77 18.77
N SER A 26 11.86 20.12 17.78
CA SER A 26 10.56 20.52 17.25
C SER A 26 9.82 19.30 16.67
N MET A 27 8.49 19.44 16.57
CA MET A 27 7.62 18.44 15.97
C MET A 27 6.56 19.18 15.13
N ALA A 28 6.39 18.75 13.89
CA ALA A 28 5.42 19.32 12.95
C ALA A 28 4.52 18.22 12.39
N PHE A 29 3.21 18.40 12.49
CA PHE A 29 2.25 17.50 11.86
C PHE A 29 2.37 17.56 10.33
N LEU A 30 2.35 16.40 9.68
CA LEU A 30 2.35 16.27 8.23
C LEU A 30 0.98 15.74 7.78
N PRO A 31 0.21 16.50 6.98
CA PRO A 31 -1.12 16.10 6.51
C PRO A 31 -1.03 15.12 5.34
N ILE A 32 -0.25 14.04 5.49
CA ILE A 32 0.00 13.02 4.47
C ILE A 32 -0.50 11.63 4.92
N GLY A 33 -0.69 10.73 3.97
CA GLY A 33 -1.17 9.38 4.19
C GLY A 33 -2.69 9.26 4.19
N TYR A 34 -3.17 8.06 3.86
CA TYR A 34 -4.59 7.74 3.73
C TYR A 34 -5.14 6.91 4.90
N ASP A 35 -4.28 6.41 5.82
CA ASP A 35 -4.74 5.68 6.99
C ASP A 35 -5.45 6.62 7.99
N PRO A 36 -6.77 6.47 8.20
CA PRO A 36 -7.52 7.32 9.13
C PRO A 36 -7.10 7.14 10.59
N ASN A 37 -6.42 6.03 10.90
CA ASN A 37 -5.96 5.69 12.24
C ASN A 37 -4.51 6.11 12.49
N ALA A 38 -3.83 6.73 11.54
CA ALA A 38 -2.45 7.16 11.68
C ALA A 38 -2.29 8.66 11.49
N ALA A 39 -1.52 9.29 12.37
CA ALA A 39 -1.03 10.66 12.24
C ALA A 39 0.48 10.65 12.06
N VAL A 40 0.98 11.53 11.23
CA VAL A 40 2.40 11.58 10.86
C VAL A 40 3.00 12.92 11.27
N TYR A 41 4.21 12.88 11.80
CA TYR A 41 4.94 14.07 12.21
C TYR A 41 6.39 14.03 11.70
N GLU A 42 6.90 15.17 11.27
CA GLU A 42 8.33 15.41 11.17
C GLU A 42 8.85 15.79 12.56
N VAL A 43 9.83 15.06 13.05
CA VAL A 43 10.49 15.34 14.33
C VAL A 43 11.92 15.77 14.05
N LEU A 44 12.29 16.98 14.44
CA LEU A 44 13.66 17.44 14.43
C LEU A 44 14.26 17.21 15.81
N SER A 45 15.34 16.42 15.89
CA SER A 45 16.08 16.18 17.12
C SER A 45 17.00 17.36 17.48
N CYS A 46 17.39 17.48 18.75
CA CYS A 46 18.33 18.48 19.23
C CYS A 46 19.73 18.36 18.60
N ASP A 47 20.11 17.21 18.02
CA ASP A 47 21.34 17.01 17.27
C ASP A 47 21.25 17.40 15.79
N GLY A 48 20.09 17.88 15.32
CA GLY A 48 19.81 18.27 13.96
C GLY A 48 19.34 17.15 13.03
N SER A 49 19.23 15.92 13.53
CA SER A 49 18.68 14.79 12.76
C SER A 49 17.17 14.90 12.63
N ALA A 50 16.64 14.58 11.45
CA ALA A 50 15.19 14.54 11.19
C ALA A 50 14.66 13.11 11.19
N TYR A 51 13.46 12.93 11.73
CA TYR A 51 12.78 11.65 11.83
C TYR A 51 11.34 11.76 11.37
N PHE A 52 10.82 10.65 10.82
CA PHE A 52 9.44 10.47 10.46
C PHE A 52 8.76 9.66 11.57
N LEU A 53 7.83 10.27 12.27
CA LEU A 53 7.10 9.65 13.36
C LEU A 53 5.68 9.31 12.90
N LYS A 54 5.33 8.02 12.93
CA LYS A 54 3.96 7.53 12.71
C LYS A 54 3.32 7.23 14.07
N VAL A 55 2.27 7.95 14.43
CA VAL A 55 1.44 7.71 15.62
C VAL A 55 0.16 7.03 15.16
N ARG A 56 -0.09 5.81 15.64
CA ARG A 56 -1.21 4.99 15.17
C ARG A 56 -2.14 4.63 16.32
N PHE A 57 -3.45 4.74 16.08
CA PHE A 57 -4.50 4.18 16.94
C PHE A 57 -4.86 2.77 16.50
N GLY A 58 -5.08 1.87 17.47
CA GLY A 58 -5.43 0.47 17.22
C GLY A 58 -4.24 -0.48 17.13
N PRO A 59 -4.44 -1.71 16.66
CA PRO A 59 -3.40 -2.72 16.58
C PRO A 59 -2.28 -2.32 15.64
N VAL A 60 -1.03 -2.61 16.04
CA VAL A 60 0.14 -2.38 15.19
C VAL A 60 0.26 -3.53 14.19
N ASP A 61 0.48 -3.20 12.92
CA ASP A 61 0.81 -4.19 11.91
C ASP A 61 2.24 -4.72 12.11
N GLY A 62 2.33 -5.84 12.82
CA GLY A 62 3.61 -6.48 13.08
C GLY A 62 4.39 -6.89 11.82
N PRO A 63 3.77 -7.51 10.81
CA PRO A 63 4.38 -7.80 9.51
C PRO A 63 4.98 -6.57 8.83
N GLY A 64 4.24 -5.48 8.73
CA GLY A 64 4.67 -4.25 8.06
C GLY A 64 5.88 -3.57 8.69
N LEU A 65 6.12 -3.79 9.98
CA LEU A 65 7.34 -3.32 10.65
C LEU A 65 8.49 -4.33 10.56
N LEU A 66 8.16 -5.62 10.71
CA LEU A 66 9.14 -6.69 10.77
C LEU A 66 9.85 -6.91 9.43
N VAL A 67 9.10 -6.87 8.33
CA VAL A 67 9.64 -7.22 7.00
C VAL A 67 10.71 -6.23 6.54
N PRO A 68 10.48 -4.91 6.47
CA PRO A 68 11.51 -3.97 6.05
C PRO A 68 12.73 -3.99 6.98
N GLN A 69 12.53 -4.19 8.27
CA GLN A 69 13.65 -4.34 9.20
C GLN A 69 14.48 -5.61 8.91
N ALA A 70 13.82 -6.74 8.69
CA ALA A 70 14.52 -7.99 8.41
C ALA A 70 15.24 -7.99 7.05
N LEU A 71 14.68 -7.30 6.04
CA LEU A 71 15.34 -7.08 4.75
C LEU A 71 16.58 -6.21 4.90
N THR A 72 16.48 -5.14 5.69
CA THR A 72 17.65 -4.28 6.02
C THR A 72 18.72 -5.05 6.78
N ASP A 73 18.34 -5.90 7.75
CA ASP A 73 19.27 -6.77 8.50
C ASP A 73 19.96 -7.80 7.57
N LEU A 74 19.38 -8.15 6.43
CA LEU A 74 19.99 -8.97 5.37
C LEU A 74 20.89 -8.17 4.42
N GLY A 75 20.97 -6.85 4.59
CA GLY A 75 21.78 -5.96 3.75
C GLY A 75 21.09 -5.52 2.45
N ILE A 76 19.78 -5.77 2.29
CA ILE A 76 19.01 -5.23 1.17
C ILE A 76 18.83 -3.75 1.42
N GLN A 77 19.31 -2.95 0.47
CA GLN A 77 19.25 -1.49 0.52
C GLN A 77 17.96 -0.97 -0.16
N ASN A 78 17.81 0.35 -0.21
CA ASN A 78 16.67 0.99 -0.87
C ASN A 78 15.30 0.69 -0.22
N LEU A 79 15.32 0.47 1.09
CA LEU A 79 14.14 0.27 1.92
C LEU A 79 14.19 1.22 3.11
N ILE A 80 13.02 1.66 3.58
CA ILE A 80 12.95 2.43 4.83
C ILE A 80 12.37 1.52 5.92
N ALA A 81 13.23 1.15 6.87
CA ALA A 81 12.87 0.34 8.01
C ALA A 81 12.60 1.19 9.27
N PRO A 82 11.73 0.75 10.18
CA PRO A 82 11.53 1.43 11.45
C PRO A 82 12.80 1.35 12.33
N LEU A 83 13.06 2.41 13.07
CA LEU A 83 14.16 2.44 14.04
C LEU A 83 13.81 1.59 15.27
N ARG A 84 14.79 0.87 15.78
CA ARG A 84 14.61 0.05 16.99
C ARG A 84 14.52 0.92 18.24
N THR A 85 13.59 0.56 19.12
CA THR A 85 13.56 1.11 20.48
C THR A 85 14.77 0.63 21.30
N LYS A 86 15.02 1.25 22.45
CA LYS A 86 16.02 0.80 23.47
C LYS A 86 15.89 -0.67 23.85
N SER A 87 14.67 -1.19 23.86
CA SER A 87 14.37 -2.61 24.13
C SER A 87 14.38 -3.50 22.90
N SER A 88 14.93 -3.00 21.76
CA SER A 88 14.98 -3.69 20.48
C SER A 88 13.63 -3.98 19.84
N GLY A 89 12.55 -3.36 20.32
CA GLY A 89 11.24 -3.36 19.66
C GLY A 89 11.23 -2.45 18.41
N LEU A 90 10.21 -2.56 17.59
CA LEU A 90 10.02 -1.73 16.39
C LEU A 90 8.98 -0.63 16.60
N TRP A 91 8.32 -0.64 17.73
CA TRP A 91 7.32 0.33 18.16
C TRP A 91 7.22 0.36 19.67
N CYS A 92 6.57 1.36 20.22
CA CYS A 92 6.20 1.41 21.63
C CYS A 92 4.81 2.04 21.82
N PRO A 93 4.11 1.73 22.94
CA PRO A 93 2.86 2.39 23.28
C PRO A 93 3.11 3.87 23.57
N LEU A 94 2.14 4.73 23.25
CA LEU A 94 2.16 6.14 23.65
C LEU A 94 1.55 6.29 25.04
N GLU A 95 2.38 6.61 26.03
CA GLU A 95 1.95 6.75 27.42
C GLU A 95 0.91 7.87 27.59
N GLY A 96 -0.15 7.56 28.36
CA GLY A 96 -1.27 8.48 28.57
C GLY A 96 -2.30 8.54 27.44
N TYR A 97 -2.12 7.72 26.37
CA TYR A 97 -3.06 7.57 25.26
C TYR A 97 -3.34 6.10 24.99
N PRO A 98 -4.26 5.45 25.72
CA PRO A 98 -4.56 4.03 25.55
C PRO A 98 -4.96 3.73 24.10
N GLY A 99 -4.36 2.68 23.54
CA GLY A 99 -4.60 2.26 22.15
C GLY A 99 -3.74 2.97 21.12
N TYR A 100 -2.95 3.98 21.49
CA TYR A 100 -2.00 4.61 20.59
C TYR A 100 -0.61 4.00 20.70
N SER A 101 0.06 3.90 19.56
CA SER A 101 1.44 3.42 19.43
C SER A 101 2.25 4.36 18.56
N ILE A 102 3.55 4.42 18.79
CA ILE A 102 4.51 5.17 17.98
C ILE A 102 5.50 4.24 17.29
N VAL A 103 5.75 4.56 16.02
CA VAL A 103 6.81 3.99 15.19
C VAL A 103 7.66 5.13 14.67
N LEU A 104 8.97 5.00 14.78
CA LEU A 104 9.92 6.01 14.34
C LEU A 104 10.73 5.49 13.15
N TYR A 105 10.88 6.33 12.13
CA TYR A 105 11.67 6.06 10.93
C TYR A 105 12.70 7.18 10.70
N PRO A 106 13.78 6.94 9.95
CA PRO A 106 14.59 8.03 9.43
C PRO A 106 13.73 8.91 8.51
N PHE A 107 13.87 10.23 8.60
CA PHE A 107 13.19 11.13 7.67
C PHE A 107 14.01 11.24 6.40
N ILE A 108 13.47 10.75 5.30
CA ILE A 108 14.09 10.83 3.98
C ILE A 108 13.27 11.80 3.13
N ARG A 109 13.90 12.92 2.72
CA ARG A 109 13.26 13.90 1.85
C ARG A 109 13.28 13.39 0.41
N GLY A 110 12.11 13.34 -0.20
CA GLY A 110 11.94 12.88 -1.56
C GLY A 110 10.53 13.12 -2.07
N GLU A 111 10.30 12.77 -3.31
CA GLU A 111 9.01 12.84 -3.97
C GLU A 111 8.61 11.44 -4.45
N SER A 112 7.32 11.12 -4.45
CA SER A 112 6.89 9.81 -4.96
C SER A 112 7.15 9.69 -6.46
N ALA A 113 7.50 8.50 -6.92
CA ALA A 113 7.69 8.23 -8.35
C ALA A 113 6.39 8.43 -9.17
N MET A 114 5.23 8.49 -8.50
CA MET A 114 3.98 8.86 -9.14
C MET A 114 4.01 10.31 -9.65
N VAL A 115 4.72 11.20 -8.97
CA VAL A 115 4.87 12.63 -9.32
C VAL A 115 6.18 12.88 -10.06
N ALA A 116 7.31 12.41 -9.50
CA ALA A 116 8.65 12.63 -10.08
C ALA A 116 8.91 11.81 -11.35
N GLY A 117 8.22 10.67 -11.53
CA GLY A 117 8.63 9.64 -12.49
C GLY A 117 9.89 8.90 -12.04
N LEU A 118 10.36 7.97 -12.87
CA LEU A 118 11.62 7.27 -12.68
C LEU A 118 12.50 7.42 -13.91
N SER A 119 13.78 7.71 -13.71
CA SER A 119 14.79 7.65 -14.77
C SER A 119 15.06 6.20 -15.20
N GLU A 120 15.78 6.01 -16.31
CA GLU A 120 16.16 4.67 -16.79
C GLU A 120 16.93 3.87 -15.73
N ASP A 121 17.87 4.52 -15.03
CA ASP A 121 18.68 3.86 -13.99
C ASP A 121 17.83 3.53 -12.75
N GLN A 122 16.87 4.38 -12.39
CA GLN A 122 15.93 4.12 -11.29
C GLN A 122 14.96 2.98 -11.59
N TRP A 123 14.55 2.79 -12.85
CA TRP A 123 13.78 1.62 -13.24
C TRP A 123 14.59 0.33 -13.08
N ARG A 124 15.88 0.32 -13.44
CA ARG A 124 16.78 -0.82 -13.22
C ARG A 124 17.02 -1.06 -11.73
N GLU A 125 17.21 0.00 -10.96
CA GLU A 125 17.37 -0.07 -9.50
C GLU A 125 16.11 -0.63 -8.84
N PHE A 126 14.92 -0.19 -9.23
CA PHE A 126 13.66 -0.74 -8.76
C PHE A 126 13.56 -2.24 -9.06
N GLY A 127 13.84 -2.65 -10.30
CA GLY A 127 13.85 -4.06 -10.69
C GLY A 127 14.83 -4.89 -9.86
N SER A 128 16.05 -4.43 -9.69
CA SER A 128 17.08 -5.16 -8.91
C SER A 128 16.72 -5.24 -7.43
N THR A 129 16.17 -4.17 -6.84
CA THR A 129 15.73 -4.16 -5.44
C THR A 129 14.59 -5.16 -5.21
N LEU A 130 13.58 -5.17 -6.09
CA LEU A 130 12.46 -6.10 -5.97
C LEU A 130 12.89 -7.56 -6.18
N ARG A 131 13.83 -7.81 -7.12
CA ARG A 131 14.44 -9.13 -7.26
C ARG A 131 15.11 -9.59 -5.96
N ASP A 132 15.86 -8.72 -5.31
CA ASP A 132 16.59 -9.05 -4.08
C ASP A 132 15.62 -9.32 -2.92
N VAL A 133 14.51 -8.60 -2.85
CA VAL A 133 13.40 -8.89 -1.93
C VAL A 133 12.83 -10.29 -2.19
N HIS A 134 12.46 -10.62 -3.43
CA HIS A 134 11.91 -11.91 -3.80
C HIS A 134 12.90 -13.06 -3.60
N ALA A 135 14.19 -12.82 -3.81
CA ALA A 135 15.26 -13.82 -3.63
C ALA A 135 15.72 -13.98 -2.17
N SER A 136 15.27 -13.14 -1.24
CA SER A 136 15.77 -13.05 0.14
C SER A 136 15.54 -14.31 0.98
N LYS A 137 14.66 -15.22 0.56
CA LYS A 137 14.17 -16.40 1.33
C LYS A 137 13.53 -16.01 2.68
N LEU A 138 13.26 -14.74 2.88
CA LEU A 138 12.64 -14.24 4.11
C LEU A 138 11.20 -14.78 4.24
N GLY A 139 10.49 -14.98 3.13
CA GLY A 139 9.18 -15.61 3.12
C GLY A 139 9.17 -17.02 3.76
N GLU A 140 10.21 -17.82 3.53
CA GLU A 140 10.36 -19.12 4.16
C GLU A 140 10.63 -18.99 5.68
N ARG A 141 11.49 -18.05 6.06
CA ARG A 141 11.86 -17.79 7.47
C ARG A 141 10.71 -17.22 8.30
N LEU A 142 9.83 -16.45 7.66
CA LEU A 142 8.68 -15.79 8.30
C LEU A 142 7.37 -16.57 8.07
N ARG A 143 7.41 -17.77 7.53
CA ARG A 143 6.22 -18.62 7.37
C ARG A 143 5.51 -18.80 8.72
N GLY A 144 4.20 -18.56 8.74
CA GLY A 144 3.38 -18.56 9.95
C GLY A 144 3.38 -17.22 10.72
N ARG A 145 4.19 -16.25 10.29
CA ARG A 145 4.16 -14.87 10.81
C ARG A 145 3.63 -13.86 9.78
N LEU A 146 3.64 -14.24 8.51
CA LEU A 146 3.07 -13.47 7.40
C LEU A 146 1.85 -14.18 6.84
N PRO A 147 0.87 -13.41 6.32
CA PRO A 147 -0.17 -13.96 5.47
C PRO A 147 0.42 -14.73 4.28
N VAL A 148 -0.29 -15.73 3.82
CA VAL A 148 0.06 -16.50 2.61
C VAL A 148 -1.10 -16.38 1.64
N GLU A 149 -0.79 -16.10 0.38
CA GLU A 149 -1.78 -16.06 -0.68
C GLU A 149 -2.52 -17.38 -0.82
N THR A 150 -3.83 -17.31 -0.84
CA THR A 150 -4.72 -18.46 -0.94
C THR A 150 -5.58 -18.44 -2.21
N PHE A 151 -5.43 -17.42 -3.03
CA PHE A 151 -6.28 -17.12 -4.18
C PHE A 151 -7.77 -17.07 -3.81
N ALA A 152 -8.06 -16.61 -2.59
CA ALA A 152 -9.39 -16.26 -2.13
C ALA A 152 -9.59 -14.76 -2.33
N MET A 153 -10.77 -14.35 -2.73
CA MET A 153 -11.09 -12.93 -2.94
C MET A 153 -11.66 -12.33 -1.65
N PRO A 154 -10.85 -11.86 -0.70
CA PRO A 154 -11.37 -11.39 0.60
C PRO A 154 -12.33 -10.21 0.45
N SER A 155 -12.06 -9.29 -0.47
CA SER A 155 -12.88 -8.09 -0.71
C SER A 155 -14.19 -8.37 -1.48
N ALA A 156 -14.35 -9.55 -2.07
CA ALA A 156 -15.55 -9.89 -2.85
C ALA A 156 -16.86 -9.81 -2.03
N ALA A 157 -16.81 -10.21 -0.77
CA ALA A 157 -17.97 -10.14 0.12
C ALA A 157 -18.38 -8.69 0.41
N LEU A 158 -17.41 -7.80 0.59
CA LEU A 158 -17.66 -6.37 0.78
C LEU A 158 -18.30 -5.77 -0.46
N VAL A 159 -17.73 -6.01 -1.65
CA VAL A 159 -18.26 -5.46 -2.92
C VAL A 159 -19.70 -5.95 -3.17
N ARG A 160 -20.01 -7.23 -2.89
CA ARG A 160 -21.40 -7.74 -3.01
C ARG A 160 -22.35 -7.05 -2.03
N ARG A 161 -21.91 -6.79 -0.81
CA ARG A 161 -22.73 -6.05 0.17
C ARG A 161 -22.98 -4.62 -0.28
N LEU A 162 -21.98 -3.95 -0.87
CA LEU A 162 -22.14 -2.60 -1.39
C LEU A 162 -23.06 -2.56 -2.61
N LEU A 163 -22.99 -3.55 -3.51
CA LEU A 163 -23.96 -3.69 -4.61
C LEU A 163 -25.40 -3.78 -4.09
N ALA A 164 -25.66 -4.64 -3.10
CA ALA A 164 -26.97 -4.75 -2.49
C ALA A 164 -27.39 -3.44 -1.78
N LEU A 165 -26.46 -2.80 -1.07
CA LEU A 165 -26.71 -1.54 -0.36
C LEU A 165 -27.15 -0.42 -1.31
N VAL A 166 -26.49 -0.27 -2.47
CA VAL A 166 -26.82 0.80 -3.43
C VAL A 166 -28.15 0.56 -4.13
N ASP A 167 -28.60 -0.68 -4.23
CA ASP A 167 -29.94 -1.01 -4.76
C ASP A 167 -31.06 -0.68 -3.78
N GLU A 168 -30.81 -0.77 -2.48
CA GLU A 168 -31.81 -0.64 -1.41
C GLU A 168 -31.82 0.75 -0.75
N THR A 169 -30.80 1.59 -1.01
CA THR A 169 -30.60 2.86 -0.29
C THR A 169 -30.59 4.05 -1.23
N ASP A 170 -31.37 5.07 -0.88
CA ASP A 170 -31.24 6.41 -1.45
C ASP A 170 -30.20 7.20 -0.65
N PHE A 171 -29.09 7.53 -1.29
CA PHE A 171 -28.00 8.26 -0.64
C PHE A 171 -28.25 9.77 -0.70
N GLU A 172 -28.09 10.42 0.45
CA GLU A 172 -28.04 11.88 0.54
C GLU A 172 -26.63 12.37 0.21
N GLY A 173 -26.52 13.59 -0.31
CA GLY A 173 -25.27 14.17 -0.76
C GLY A 173 -24.96 13.89 -2.23
N SER A 174 -24.26 14.83 -2.88
CA SER A 174 -24.03 14.80 -4.32
C SER A 174 -23.05 13.72 -4.76
N ALA A 175 -21.99 13.50 -3.98
CA ALA A 175 -20.97 12.51 -4.30
C ALA A 175 -21.44 11.08 -4.09
N ALA A 176 -22.03 10.77 -2.93
CA ALA A 176 -22.52 9.42 -2.64
C ALA A 176 -23.68 9.01 -3.57
N ALA A 177 -24.63 9.92 -3.85
CA ALA A 177 -25.74 9.66 -4.76
C ALA A 177 -25.24 9.43 -6.22
N ARG A 178 -24.29 10.25 -6.70
CA ARG A 178 -23.67 10.07 -8.02
C ARG A 178 -22.93 8.75 -8.12
N PHE A 179 -22.17 8.39 -7.08
CA PHE A 179 -21.43 7.15 -7.04
C PHE A 179 -22.33 5.92 -6.94
N ALA A 180 -23.44 5.99 -6.18
CA ALA A 180 -24.44 4.93 -6.14
C ALA A 180 -25.12 4.72 -7.50
N THR A 181 -25.42 5.80 -8.22
CA THR A 181 -25.93 5.72 -9.60
C THR A 181 -24.94 5.00 -10.50
N PHE A 182 -23.66 5.39 -10.43
CA PHE A 182 -22.59 4.72 -11.16
C PHE A 182 -22.50 3.21 -10.86
N TRP A 183 -22.58 2.81 -9.58
CA TRP A 183 -22.55 1.39 -9.19
C TRP A 183 -23.74 0.61 -9.76
N ARG A 184 -24.96 1.18 -9.78
CA ARG A 184 -26.14 0.57 -10.39
C ARG A 184 -25.96 0.38 -11.90
N GLU A 185 -25.47 1.41 -12.60
CA GLU A 185 -25.20 1.36 -14.04
C GLU A 185 -24.12 0.35 -14.42
N HIS A 186 -23.13 0.14 -13.52
CA HIS A 186 -22.01 -0.77 -13.72
C HIS A 186 -22.13 -2.08 -12.92
N ALA A 187 -23.32 -2.41 -12.40
CA ALA A 187 -23.52 -3.63 -11.62
C ALA A 187 -23.12 -4.89 -12.38
N TRP A 188 -23.47 -4.98 -13.69
CA TRP A 188 -23.10 -6.13 -14.50
C TRP A 188 -21.57 -6.28 -14.70
N PRO A 189 -20.83 -5.28 -15.11
CA PRO A 189 -19.35 -5.33 -15.14
C PRO A 189 -18.74 -5.72 -13.79
N ILE A 190 -19.21 -5.16 -12.67
CA ILE A 190 -18.71 -5.47 -11.33
C ILE A 190 -18.96 -6.95 -10.99
N HIS A 191 -20.18 -7.47 -11.24
CA HIS A 191 -20.47 -8.89 -11.07
C HIS A 191 -19.61 -9.79 -11.96
N HIS A 192 -19.35 -9.38 -13.20
CA HIS A 192 -18.49 -10.11 -14.13
C HIS A 192 -17.03 -10.18 -13.62
N MET A 193 -16.48 -9.06 -13.13
CA MET A 193 -15.16 -9.01 -12.52
C MET A 193 -15.05 -9.98 -11.33
N LEU A 194 -16.01 -9.96 -10.41
CA LEU A 194 -16.06 -10.87 -9.26
C LEU A 194 -16.07 -12.35 -9.71
N ALA A 195 -16.95 -12.70 -10.64
CA ALA A 195 -17.09 -14.07 -11.14
C ALA A 195 -15.83 -14.55 -11.86
N ARG A 196 -15.20 -13.68 -12.66
CA ARG A 196 -13.96 -13.96 -13.38
C ARG A 196 -12.80 -14.19 -12.43
N ALA A 197 -12.61 -13.29 -11.48
CA ALA A 197 -11.57 -13.39 -10.46
C ALA A 197 -11.71 -14.65 -9.61
N GLU A 198 -12.92 -14.99 -9.18
CA GLU A 198 -13.17 -16.24 -8.42
C GLU A 198 -12.90 -17.51 -9.27
N THR A 199 -13.18 -17.43 -10.57
CA THR A 199 -12.90 -18.54 -11.49
C THR A 199 -11.39 -18.73 -11.65
N LEU A 200 -10.64 -17.65 -11.85
CA LEU A 200 -9.19 -17.66 -11.88
C LEU A 200 -8.61 -18.17 -10.56
N GLY A 201 -9.06 -17.64 -9.42
CA GLY A 201 -8.61 -18.06 -8.11
C GLY A 201 -8.80 -19.57 -7.88
N ARG A 202 -9.96 -20.13 -8.26
CA ARG A 202 -10.17 -21.60 -8.19
C ARG A 202 -9.16 -22.39 -9.03
N SER A 203 -8.82 -21.91 -10.24
CA SER A 203 -7.86 -22.58 -11.11
C SER A 203 -6.42 -22.47 -10.60
N LEU A 204 -6.08 -21.34 -9.96
CA LEU A 204 -4.74 -21.09 -9.43
C LEU A 204 -4.44 -21.87 -8.16
N ARG A 205 -5.45 -22.17 -7.32
CA ARG A 205 -5.28 -22.96 -6.09
C ARG A 205 -4.72 -24.37 -6.32
N VAL A 206 -4.90 -24.93 -7.50
CA VAL A 206 -4.42 -26.27 -7.86
C VAL A 206 -3.10 -26.25 -8.63
N LYS A 207 -2.60 -25.05 -8.96
CA LYS A 207 -1.28 -24.87 -9.57
C LYS A 207 -0.18 -24.85 -8.52
N SER A 208 1.01 -25.24 -8.94
CA SER A 208 2.22 -25.09 -8.14
C SER A 208 2.92 -23.79 -8.50
N PHE A 209 3.18 -22.94 -7.51
CA PHE A 209 3.93 -21.69 -7.64
C PHE A 209 5.15 -21.68 -6.74
N GLU A 210 6.17 -20.96 -7.15
CA GLU A 210 7.18 -20.47 -6.23
C GLU A 210 6.60 -19.29 -5.43
N TYR A 211 6.49 -19.46 -4.12
CA TYR A 211 6.01 -18.41 -3.21
C TYR A 211 7.19 -17.66 -2.64
N VAL A 212 7.19 -16.35 -2.81
CA VAL A 212 8.22 -15.43 -2.35
C VAL A 212 7.63 -14.41 -1.38
N LEU A 213 8.49 -13.65 -0.71
CA LEU A 213 8.04 -12.46 0.02
C LEU A 213 7.68 -11.38 -0.98
N CYS A 214 6.45 -10.89 -0.92
CA CYS A 214 5.95 -9.77 -1.73
C CYS A 214 5.68 -8.55 -0.86
N HIS A 215 5.88 -7.38 -1.44
CA HIS A 215 5.45 -6.10 -0.89
C HIS A 215 3.92 -5.99 -0.91
N ALA A 216 3.33 -6.47 -1.99
CA ALA A 216 1.89 -6.54 -2.30
C ALA A 216 1.21 -5.20 -2.68
N ASP A 217 1.89 -4.07 -2.50
CA ASP A 217 1.37 -2.75 -2.89
C ASP A 217 2.48 -1.84 -3.44
N ILE A 218 3.35 -2.36 -4.32
CA ILE A 218 4.55 -1.66 -4.80
C ILE A 218 4.27 -0.77 -6.03
N HIS A 219 3.25 0.04 -5.97
CA HIS A 219 2.95 1.02 -7.02
C HIS A 219 3.82 2.29 -6.92
N ALA A 220 3.77 3.13 -7.96
CA ALA A 220 4.64 4.31 -8.08
C ALA A 220 4.54 5.31 -6.90
N ALA A 221 3.42 5.37 -6.17
CA ALA A 221 3.32 6.23 -5.00
C ALA A 221 4.13 5.70 -3.80
N ASN A 222 4.43 4.38 -3.78
CA ASN A 222 5.21 3.71 -2.74
C ASN A 222 6.70 3.56 -3.12
N ILE A 223 7.16 4.30 -4.13
CA ILE A 223 8.56 4.46 -4.50
C ILE A 223 8.94 5.93 -4.27
N LEU A 224 9.82 6.19 -3.33
CA LEU A 224 10.32 7.53 -3.01
C LEU A 224 11.60 7.80 -3.81
N VAL A 225 11.62 8.89 -4.56
CA VAL A 225 12.77 9.38 -5.33
C VAL A 225 13.42 10.52 -4.55
N ILE A 226 14.74 10.46 -4.30
CA ILE A 226 15.46 11.47 -3.55
C ILE A 226 16.40 12.28 -4.44
N GLU A 227 16.87 13.43 -3.95
CA GLU A 227 17.67 14.39 -4.73
C GLU A 227 18.98 13.82 -5.31
N ASP A 228 19.61 12.86 -4.63
CA ASP A 228 20.83 12.22 -5.11
C ASP A 228 20.60 11.12 -6.17
N GLY A 229 19.34 10.93 -6.58
CA GLY A 229 18.92 9.99 -7.61
C GLY A 229 18.60 8.59 -7.12
N ARG A 230 18.81 8.23 -5.85
CA ARG A 230 18.42 6.94 -5.29
C ARG A 230 16.90 6.85 -5.13
N ILE A 231 16.41 5.62 -5.07
CA ILE A 231 14.99 5.33 -4.75
C ILE A 231 14.89 4.55 -3.45
N TYR A 232 13.71 4.64 -2.82
CA TYR A 232 13.37 3.81 -1.65
C TYR A 232 11.98 3.22 -1.81
N LEU A 233 11.85 1.92 -1.53
CA LEU A 233 10.55 1.25 -1.42
C LEU A 233 10.00 1.50 -0.02
N ILE A 234 8.80 2.06 0.06
CA ILE A 234 8.15 2.49 1.31
C ILE A 234 6.76 1.86 1.42
N ASP A 235 6.14 2.02 2.57
CA ASP A 235 4.76 1.58 2.86
C ASP A 235 4.56 0.06 2.77
N TRP A 236 5.22 -0.63 3.67
CA TRP A 236 5.18 -2.08 3.82
C TRP A 236 3.98 -2.57 4.65
N ASP A 237 2.84 -1.88 4.62
CA ASP A 237 1.70 -2.18 5.52
C ASP A 237 0.95 -3.49 5.18
N GLY A 238 1.31 -4.22 4.14
CA GLY A 238 0.62 -5.43 3.73
C GLY A 238 1.48 -6.56 3.17
N PRO A 239 2.72 -6.81 3.67
CA PRO A 239 3.59 -7.81 3.08
C PRO A 239 3.02 -9.21 3.28
N LEU A 240 3.10 -10.04 2.24
CA LEU A 240 2.63 -11.43 2.28
C LEU A 240 3.54 -12.36 1.49
N ILE A 241 3.30 -13.64 1.63
CA ILE A 241 3.99 -14.69 0.88
C ILE A 241 3.08 -15.09 -0.29
N ALA A 242 3.50 -14.79 -1.52
CA ALA A 242 2.72 -14.98 -2.74
C ALA A 242 3.59 -15.32 -3.94
N PRO A 243 3.02 -15.74 -5.08
CA PRO A 243 3.70 -15.69 -6.37
C PRO A 243 4.14 -14.27 -6.72
N ARG A 244 5.25 -14.14 -7.47
CA ARG A 244 5.86 -12.85 -7.85
C ARG A 244 4.92 -11.92 -8.60
N GLU A 245 3.94 -12.47 -9.31
CA GLU A 245 2.92 -11.73 -10.04
C GLU A 245 2.11 -10.79 -9.13
N ARG A 246 2.09 -11.04 -7.80
CA ARG A 246 1.46 -10.16 -6.81
C ARG A 246 2.11 -8.78 -6.75
N ASP A 247 3.42 -8.69 -7.00
CA ASP A 247 4.13 -7.41 -7.10
C ASP A 247 4.25 -6.95 -8.56
N LEU A 248 4.47 -7.90 -9.49
CA LEU A 248 4.66 -7.59 -10.90
C LEU A 248 3.42 -7.00 -11.58
N LEU A 249 2.22 -7.13 -10.98
CA LEU A 249 0.99 -6.50 -11.48
C LEU A 249 1.11 -4.97 -11.60
N PHE A 250 2.01 -4.34 -10.82
CA PHE A 250 2.24 -2.90 -10.84
C PHE A 250 3.26 -2.46 -11.92
N VAL A 251 3.89 -3.42 -12.60
CA VAL A 251 4.90 -3.18 -13.63
C VAL A 251 4.42 -3.67 -15.00
N VAL A 252 4.08 -4.94 -15.12
CA VAL A 252 3.79 -5.58 -16.41
C VAL A 252 2.50 -5.01 -17.00
N GLY A 253 2.63 -4.22 -18.07
CA GLY A 253 1.49 -3.58 -18.74
C GLY A 253 0.54 -2.83 -17.82
N SER A 254 1.01 -2.41 -16.64
CA SER A 254 0.16 -1.84 -15.59
C SER A 254 -0.46 -0.52 -15.97
N LYS A 255 -1.70 -0.33 -15.53
CA LYS A 255 -2.43 0.95 -15.52
C LYS A 255 -2.88 1.33 -14.10
N ILE A 256 -2.46 0.55 -13.11
CA ILE A 256 -2.83 0.76 -11.70
C ILE A 256 -1.92 1.86 -11.14
N ALA A 257 -2.51 2.85 -10.50
CA ALA A 257 -1.89 4.08 -10.00
C ALA A 257 -1.21 4.93 -11.09
N ARG A 258 -0.37 4.33 -11.94
CA ARG A 258 0.33 4.96 -13.06
C ARG A 258 0.45 3.98 -14.22
N ALA A 259 0.27 4.47 -15.45
CA ALA A 259 0.59 3.68 -16.63
C ALA A 259 2.10 3.43 -16.72
N VAL A 260 2.47 2.18 -16.93
CA VAL A 260 3.85 1.77 -17.22
C VAL A 260 4.00 1.59 -18.71
N GLU A 261 4.98 2.28 -19.30
CA GLU A 261 5.25 2.22 -20.73
C GLU A 261 6.14 1.00 -21.05
N PRO A 262 6.06 0.43 -22.29
CA PRO A 262 6.85 -0.76 -22.65
C PRO A 262 8.37 -0.58 -22.45
N ARG A 263 8.89 0.64 -22.63
CA ARG A 263 10.30 0.94 -22.38
C ARG A 263 10.63 0.86 -20.90
N GLU A 264 9.77 1.38 -20.03
CA GLU A 264 9.92 1.35 -18.58
C GLU A 264 9.88 -0.09 -18.05
N GLU A 265 8.94 -0.89 -18.53
CA GLU A 265 8.87 -2.33 -18.24
C GLU A 265 10.16 -3.06 -18.64
N SER A 266 10.68 -2.78 -19.85
CA SER A 266 11.95 -3.37 -20.29
C SER A 266 13.11 -3.01 -19.38
N LEU A 267 13.20 -1.75 -18.95
CA LEU A 267 14.24 -1.27 -18.04
C LEU A 267 14.13 -1.92 -16.65
N PHE A 268 12.91 -2.09 -16.15
CA PHE A 268 12.67 -2.83 -14.92
C PHE A 268 13.21 -4.26 -15.02
N PHE A 269 12.91 -4.98 -16.10
CA PHE A 269 13.39 -6.35 -16.29
C PHE A 269 14.89 -6.43 -16.59
N GLU A 270 15.55 -5.38 -17.10
CA GLU A 270 17.01 -5.31 -17.12
C GLU A 270 17.61 -5.43 -15.70
N GLY A 271 16.97 -4.83 -14.69
CA GLY A 271 17.36 -4.93 -13.29
C GLY A 271 16.87 -6.19 -12.59
N TYR A 272 15.60 -6.54 -12.78
CA TYR A 272 14.94 -7.67 -12.12
C TYR A 272 15.46 -9.03 -12.62
N GLY A 273 15.82 -9.10 -13.90
CA GLY A 273 16.19 -10.33 -14.60
C GLY A 273 15.00 -11.00 -15.29
N ALA A 274 15.28 -12.03 -16.06
CA ALA A 274 14.29 -12.78 -16.78
C ALA A 274 13.41 -13.59 -15.83
N PHE A 275 12.10 -13.51 -16.01
CA PHE A 275 11.10 -14.27 -15.29
C PHE A 275 9.94 -14.63 -16.22
N GLU A 276 9.50 -15.88 -16.18
CA GLU A 276 8.33 -16.34 -16.93
C GLU A 276 7.07 -16.06 -16.10
N ILE A 277 6.29 -15.09 -16.54
CA ILE A 277 5.06 -14.66 -15.88
C ILE A 277 3.96 -15.68 -16.15
N ASP A 278 3.23 -16.11 -15.11
CA ASP A 278 1.96 -16.83 -15.28
C ASP A 278 0.85 -15.82 -15.61
N PRO A 279 0.31 -15.83 -16.86
CA PRO A 279 -0.68 -14.84 -17.27
C PRO A 279 -1.96 -14.91 -16.43
N ALA A 280 -2.36 -16.10 -15.99
CA ALA A 280 -3.58 -16.26 -15.20
C ALA A 280 -3.41 -15.70 -13.78
N ALA A 281 -2.22 -15.87 -13.19
CA ALA A 281 -1.91 -15.29 -11.89
C ALA A 281 -1.84 -13.76 -11.95
N LEU A 282 -1.18 -13.21 -12.98
CA LEU A 282 -1.11 -11.76 -13.18
C LEU A 282 -2.51 -11.14 -13.34
N VAL A 283 -3.35 -11.73 -14.17
CA VAL A 283 -4.73 -11.28 -14.39
C VAL A 283 -5.56 -11.41 -13.11
N TYR A 284 -5.39 -12.50 -12.35
CA TYR A 284 -6.05 -12.68 -11.06
C TYR A 284 -5.71 -11.55 -10.10
N PHE A 285 -4.43 -11.24 -9.90
CA PHE A 285 -4.00 -10.19 -8.97
C PHE A 285 -4.43 -8.79 -9.42
N ARG A 286 -4.53 -8.53 -10.72
CA ARG A 286 -5.12 -7.27 -11.21
C ARG A 286 -6.60 -7.15 -10.87
N TYR A 287 -7.38 -8.23 -11.03
CA TYR A 287 -8.77 -8.23 -10.61
C TYR A 287 -8.90 -8.07 -9.10
N GLU A 288 -8.09 -8.81 -8.33
CA GLU A 288 -8.10 -8.73 -6.88
C GLU A 288 -7.87 -7.29 -6.42
N ARG A 289 -6.84 -6.61 -6.95
CA ARG A 289 -6.55 -5.22 -6.65
C ARG A 289 -7.70 -4.28 -6.99
N LEU A 290 -8.27 -4.39 -8.17
CA LEU A 290 -9.39 -3.54 -8.58
C LEU A 290 -10.64 -3.78 -7.72
N ILE A 291 -10.91 -5.02 -7.33
CA ILE A 291 -12.03 -5.38 -6.46
C ILE A 291 -11.78 -4.87 -5.03
N GLU A 292 -10.55 -4.93 -4.56
CA GLU A 292 -10.14 -4.36 -3.27
C GLU A 292 -10.34 -2.84 -3.26
N ASP A 293 -9.79 -2.13 -4.25
CA ASP A 293 -9.93 -0.68 -4.38
C ASP A 293 -11.41 -0.25 -4.46
N MET A 294 -12.20 -0.94 -5.29
CA MET A 294 -13.65 -0.69 -5.38
C MET A 294 -14.35 -0.92 -4.04
N GLY A 295 -13.96 -1.96 -3.30
CA GLY A 295 -14.54 -2.27 -2.00
C GLY A 295 -14.21 -1.22 -0.94
N GLU A 296 -12.94 -0.84 -0.80
CA GLU A 296 -12.52 0.14 0.20
C GLU A 296 -13.03 1.56 -0.14
N ILE A 297 -12.96 1.98 -1.41
CA ILE A 297 -13.54 3.26 -1.84
C ILE A 297 -15.06 3.26 -1.61
N GLY A 298 -15.75 2.19 -1.99
CA GLY A 298 -17.20 2.09 -1.77
C GLY A 298 -17.56 2.14 -0.28
N LYS A 299 -16.82 1.46 0.58
CA LYS A 299 -16.98 1.53 2.03
C LYS A 299 -16.75 2.95 2.56
N SER A 300 -15.70 3.61 2.12
CA SER A 300 -15.36 4.98 2.50
C SER A 300 -16.46 5.96 2.09
N VAL A 301 -16.86 5.94 0.82
CA VAL A 301 -17.88 6.87 0.28
C VAL A 301 -19.27 6.64 0.85
N PHE A 302 -19.69 5.37 1.01
CA PHE A 302 -21.07 5.05 1.40
C PHE A 302 -21.27 4.90 2.91
N LEU A 303 -20.24 4.48 3.65
CA LEU A 303 -20.39 4.04 5.04
C LEU A 303 -19.59 4.86 6.06
N ASP A 304 -18.64 5.70 5.62
CA ASP A 304 -17.88 6.54 6.55
C ASP A 304 -18.58 7.91 6.73
N PRO A 305 -19.21 8.18 7.88
CA PRO A 305 -19.87 9.45 8.14
C PRO A 305 -18.88 10.60 8.38
N SER A 306 -17.61 10.29 8.69
CA SER A 306 -16.56 11.28 8.96
C SER A 306 -15.88 11.81 7.69
N LEU A 307 -16.06 11.12 6.54
CA LEU A 307 -15.46 11.55 5.28
C LEU A 307 -16.16 12.81 4.76
N GLY A 308 -15.39 13.88 4.54
CA GLY A 308 -15.89 15.13 3.98
C GLY A 308 -16.32 14.99 2.52
N GLU A 309 -17.25 15.85 2.07
CA GLU A 309 -17.83 15.78 0.71
C GLU A 309 -16.79 15.88 -0.40
N GLN A 310 -15.77 16.75 -0.24
CA GLN A 310 -14.70 16.88 -1.23
C GLN A 310 -13.89 15.58 -1.36
N ALA A 311 -13.55 14.93 -0.25
CA ALA A 311 -12.84 13.64 -0.26
C ALA A 311 -13.71 12.52 -0.86
N ARG A 312 -15.04 12.53 -0.60
CA ARG A 312 -15.98 11.60 -1.25
C ARG A 312 -15.99 11.75 -2.76
N VAL A 313 -15.94 13.00 -3.26
CA VAL A 313 -15.86 13.26 -4.71
C VAL A 313 -14.58 12.68 -5.28
N GLU A 314 -13.43 12.96 -4.67
CA GLU A 314 -12.12 12.50 -5.14
C GLU A 314 -12.02 10.98 -5.17
N GLU A 315 -12.45 10.31 -4.11
CA GLU A 315 -12.47 8.83 -4.04
C GLU A 315 -13.45 8.22 -5.05
N ALA A 316 -14.66 8.76 -5.16
CA ALA A 316 -15.63 8.29 -6.15
C ALA A 316 -15.09 8.44 -7.59
N GLU A 317 -14.48 9.58 -7.91
CA GLU A 317 -13.89 9.83 -9.24
C GLU A 317 -12.73 8.87 -9.54
N LEU A 318 -11.91 8.55 -8.55
CA LEU A 318 -10.86 7.54 -8.69
C LEU A 318 -11.46 6.18 -9.08
N ALA A 319 -12.44 5.66 -8.35
CA ALA A 319 -13.07 4.37 -8.66
C ALA A 319 -13.79 4.38 -10.02
N MET A 320 -14.46 5.47 -10.36
CA MET A 320 -15.13 5.64 -11.66
C MET A 320 -14.12 5.65 -12.81
N SER A 321 -12.91 6.16 -12.60
CA SER A 321 -11.85 6.19 -13.61
C SER A 321 -11.39 4.79 -14.07
N PHE A 322 -11.55 3.76 -13.24
CA PHE A 322 -11.21 2.38 -13.60
C PHE A 322 -12.03 1.85 -14.77
N PHE A 323 -13.24 2.37 -14.96
CA PHE A 323 -14.22 1.97 -15.98
C PHE A 323 -14.17 2.85 -17.23
N THR A 324 -13.29 3.84 -17.30
CA THR A 324 -13.16 4.67 -18.50
C THR A 324 -12.52 3.87 -19.65
N PRO A 325 -12.83 4.21 -20.91
CA PRO A 325 -12.19 3.58 -22.06
C PRO A 325 -10.66 3.63 -21.98
N GLY A 326 -10.00 2.48 -22.07
CA GLY A 326 -8.56 2.34 -21.89
C GLY A 326 -8.09 2.37 -20.43
N GLY A 327 -9.01 2.43 -19.47
CA GLY A 327 -8.74 2.35 -18.04
C GLY A 327 -8.30 0.96 -17.56
N ALA A 328 -8.18 0.81 -16.24
CA ALA A 328 -7.62 -0.41 -15.65
C ALA A 328 -8.44 -1.66 -15.97
N ILE A 329 -9.77 -1.56 -16.03
CA ILE A 329 -10.66 -2.70 -16.31
C ILE A 329 -10.54 -3.16 -17.76
N ASP A 330 -10.46 -2.24 -18.73
CA ASP A 330 -10.31 -2.61 -20.15
C ASP A 330 -8.99 -3.35 -20.43
N ARG A 331 -8.00 -3.17 -19.57
CA ARG A 331 -6.65 -3.72 -19.71
C ARG A 331 -6.36 -4.89 -18.78
N VAL A 332 -7.29 -5.24 -17.89
CA VAL A 332 -7.05 -6.25 -16.85
C VAL A 332 -6.64 -7.61 -17.42
N GLU A 333 -7.22 -8.04 -18.53
CA GLU A 333 -6.92 -9.31 -19.22
C GLU A 333 -5.74 -9.22 -20.22
N THR A 334 -5.14 -8.04 -20.43
CA THR A 334 -4.04 -7.85 -21.38
C THR A 334 -2.70 -8.20 -20.71
N VAL A 335 -2.02 -9.23 -21.17
CA VAL A 335 -0.70 -9.68 -20.67
C VAL A 335 0.33 -9.61 -21.78
#